data_9d9215532e984c2a2cbbeede47ce6619
#
_entry.id   9d9215532e984c2a2cbbeede47ce6619
#
_cell.length_a   1.000
_cell.length_b   1.000
_cell.length_c   1.000
_cell.angle_alpha   90.00
_cell.angle_beta   90.00
_cell.angle_gamma   90.00
#
_symmetry.space_group_name_H-M   'P 1'
#
loop_
_entity.id
_entity.type
_entity.pdbx_description
1 polymer ?
#
loop_
_entity_poly.entity_id
_entity_poly.type
_entity_poly.pdbx_seq_one_letter_code
_entity_poly.pdbx_strand_id
1 'polypeptide(L)'
;MTGLSLAMPAPGQFGCGGIGFDRVVYFLIVDLMDPTRAVTATLDGPVLAVLAQAGKPLTVGEVAAQTPRGSEIGVRRSLARLVEQGIVRATEMGRNRVHELNRDHVAAPVAVALAGLRLALWQRFRGALSGWNPRPVYACVFGSATRGDGDAQSDIDVLLVRAPVAGETDPRHQSRGLDALAGYASEFVAVPLTERQAAKWDRQVGELHDLVQGWTGNHLQVVEMSAYQWGDHRHRRTPLFGEISRDAVDVAGEASPAGSARTGAR
;
A
#
# COMPACT_ATOMS: atom_id res chain seq x y z
N MET A 1 35.42 16.07 -39.89
CA MET A 1 35.94 14.69 -39.79
C MET A 1 36.92 14.65 -38.65
N THR A 2 36.52 14.25 -37.50
CA THR A 2 37.41 13.94 -36.37
C THR A 2 36.71 12.88 -35.53
N GLY A 3 37.20 11.65 -35.68
CA GLY A 3 36.67 10.49 -34.98
C GLY A 3 37.11 10.45 -33.51
N LEU A 4 36.18 10.24 -32.59
CA LEU A 4 36.47 9.88 -31.22
C LEU A 4 36.65 8.38 -31.13
N SER A 5 37.92 7.96 -30.91
CA SER A 5 38.26 6.58 -30.57
C SER A 5 38.00 6.37 -29.08
N LEU A 6 37.04 5.47 -28.73
CA LEU A 6 36.91 4.95 -27.39
C LEU A 6 37.91 3.80 -27.20
N ALA A 7 38.97 4.06 -26.45
CA ALA A 7 39.92 3.05 -26.00
C ALA A 7 39.31 2.27 -24.83
N MET A 8 39.19 0.96 -24.98
CA MET A 8 38.91 0.01 -23.90
C MET A 8 40.16 -0.18 -23.04
N PRO A 9 40.06 -0.20 -21.71
CA PRO A 9 41.22 -0.56 -20.87
C PRO A 9 41.47 -2.05 -20.89
N ALA A 10 42.76 -2.43 -20.90
CA ALA A 10 43.26 -3.80 -20.88
C ALA A 10 42.98 -4.52 -19.54
N PRO A 11 42.88 -5.87 -19.52
CA PRO A 11 42.66 -6.65 -18.29
C PRO A 11 43.95 -6.74 -17.47
N GLY A 12 43.94 -6.18 -16.28
CA GLY A 12 45.04 -6.20 -15.33
C GLY A 12 44.64 -6.82 -14.00
N GLN A 13 45.21 -8.00 -13.73
CA GLN A 13 45.56 -8.63 -12.45
C GLN A 13 44.55 -8.58 -11.31
N PHE A 14 43.85 -9.72 -11.11
CA PHE A 14 43.07 -10.03 -9.91
C PHE A 14 44.00 -10.44 -8.75
N GLY A 15 44.14 -9.56 -7.76
CA GLY A 15 44.61 -9.90 -6.44
C GLY A 15 43.47 -10.50 -5.62
N CYS A 16 43.66 -11.68 -5.02
CA CYS A 16 42.73 -12.29 -4.06
C CYS A 16 42.64 -11.41 -2.82
N GLY A 17 41.48 -10.74 -2.66
CA GLY A 17 41.14 -9.98 -1.45
C GLY A 17 39.67 -9.64 -1.46
N GLY A 18 38.91 -10.25 -0.52
CA GLY A 18 37.59 -9.88 -0.04
C GLY A 18 36.54 -9.55 -1.10
N ILE A 19 35.65 -10.49 -1.39
CA ILE A 19 34.46 -10.23 -2.24
C ILE A 19 33.49 -9.34 -1.45
N GLY A 20 33.71 -8.03 -1.52
CA GLY A 20 32.67 -7.05 -1.29
C GLY A 20 31.77 -7.07 -2.51
N PHE A 21 30.65 -7.77 -2.45
CA PHE A 21 29.56 -7.54 -3.38
C PHE A 21 29.04 -6.15 -3.09
N ASP A 22 29.53 -5.17 -3.85
CA ASP A 22 28.87 -3.87 -3.99
C ASP A 22 27.56 -4.13 -4.72
N ARG A 23 26.55 -4.49 -3.92
CA ARG A 23 25.19 -4.75 -4.39
C ARG A 23 24.63 -3.37 -4.73
N VAL A 24 24.79 -2.97 -5.99
CA VAL A 24 24.00 -1.85 -6.54
C VAL A 24 22.54 -2.33 -6.46
N VAL A 25 21.90 -2.02 -5.35
CA VAL A 25 20.46 -2.26 -5.17
C VAL A 25 19.77 -1.18 -6.00
N TYR A 26 19.39 -1.52 -7.22
CA TYR A 26 18.42 -0.73 -7.95
C TYR A 26 17.11 -0.85 -7.16
N PHE A 27 16.74 0.22 -6.44
CA PHE A 27 15.44 0.31 -5.82
C PHE A 27 14.41 0.41 -6.94
N LEU A 28 13.81 -0.71 -7.29
CA LEU A 28 12.66 -0.78 -8.18
C LEU A 28 11.46 -0.29 -7.38
N ILE A 29 11.09 0.96 -7.59
CA ILE A 29 10.01 1.61 -6.84
C ILE A 29 8.68 1.34 -7.56
N VAL A 30 7.69 0.86 -6.82
CA VAL A 30 6.34 0.64 -7.34
C VAL A 30 5.56 1.95 -7.36
N ASP A 31 4.96 2.29 -8.50
CA ASP A 31 4.00 3.38 -8.59
C ASP A 31 2.70 2.97 -7.86
N LEU A 32 2.48 3.51 -6.67
CA LEU A 32 1.33 3.15 -5.81
C LEU A 32 -0.01 3.62 -6.40
N MET A 33 0.00 4.63 -7.29
CA MET A 33 -1.18 5.03 -8.05
C MET A 33 -1.53 3.95 -9.10
N ASP A 34 -0.53 3.40 -9.76
CA ASP A 34 -0.68 2.40 -10.82
C ASP A 34 0.34 1.26 -10.67
N PRO A 35 0.11 0.31 -9.74
CA PRO A 35 1.02 -0.82 -9.52
C PRO A 35 1.19 -1.71 -10.75
N THR A 36 0.27 -1.63 -11.74
CA THR A 36 0.37 -2.42 -12.98
C THR A 36 1.58 -2.02 -13.83
N ARG A 37 2.10 -0.79 -13.66
CA ARG A 37 3.30 -0.30 -14.36
C ARG A 37 4.57 -1.07 -14.02
N ALA A 38 4.61 -1.75 -12.90
CA ALA A 38 5.70 -2.66 -12.57
C ALA A 38 5.83 -3.83 -13.56
N VAL A 39 4.74 -4.20 -14.23
CA VAL A 39 4.68 -5.33 -15.17
C VAL A 39 4.33 -4.91 -16.60
N THR A 40 3.69 -3.74 -16.80
CA THR A 40 3.28 -3.26 -18.12
C THR A 40 3.70 -1.80 -18.33
N ALA A 41 4.40 -1.52 -19.42
CA ALA A 41 4.82 -0.15 -19.74
C ALA A 41 3.72 0.66 -20.47
N THR A 42 2.58 0.04 -20.81
CA THR A 42 1.48 0.64 -21.57
C THR A 42 0.22 0.76 -20.74
N LEU A 43 -0.79 1.46 -21.26
CA LEU A 43 -2.11 1.55 -20.61
C LEU A 43 -2.90 0.24 -20.61
N ASP A 44 -2.38 -0.84 -21.21
CA ASP A 44 -3.07 -2.14 -21.23
C ASP A 44 -3.26 -2.70 -19.82
N GLY A 45 -2.20 -2.63 -18.98
CA GLY A 45 -2.26 -3.08 -17.59
C GLY A 45 -3.39 -2.41 -16.81
N PRO A 46 -3.37 -1.08 -16.66
CA PRO A 46 -4.41 -0.39 -15.92
C PRO A 46 -5.81 -0.53 -16.57
N VAL A 47 -5.92 -0.54 -17.88
CA VAL A 47 -7.21 -0.77 -18.57
C VAL A 47 -7.75 -2.16 -18.26
N LEU A 48 -6.92 -3.20 -18.34
CA LEU A 48 -7.32 -4.56 -17.96
C LEU A 48 -7.70 -4.65 -16.48
N ALA A 49 -6.98 -3.98 -15.61
CA ALA A 49 -7.28 -3.96 -14.18
C ALA A 49 -8.66 -3.31 -13.92
N VAL A 50 -8.97 -2.20 -14.57
CA VAL A 50 -10.29 -1.55 -14.49
C VAL A 50 -11.40 -2.49 -14.97
N LEU A 51 -11.24 -3.12 -16.15
CA LEU A 51 -12.24 -4.04 -16.69
C LEU A 51 -12.39 -5.32 -15.85
N ALA A 52 -11.32 -5.79 -15.21
CA ALA A 52 -11.36 -6.96 -14.35
C ALA A 52 -12.15 -6.71 -13.06
N GLN A 53 -12.11 -5.48 -12.53
CA GLN A 53 -12.87 -5.05 -11.34
C GLN A 53 -14.31 -4.64 -11.67
N ALA A 54 -14.60 -4.29 -12.92
CA ALA A 54 -15.91 -3.84 -13.33
C ALA A 54 -16.95 -4.96 -13.21
N GLY A 55 -18.07 -4.66 -12.53
CA GLY A 55 -19.23 -5.55 -12.43
C GLY A 55 -20.19 -5.45 -13.61
N LYS A 56 -19.92 -4.56 -14.58
CA LYS A 56 -20.72 -4.29 -15.79
C LYS A 56 -19.82 -3.88 -16.95
N PRO A 57 -20.29 -4.00 -18.20
CA PRO A 57 -19.60 -3.40 -19.33
C PRO A 57 -19.47 -1.88 -19.19
N LEU A 58 -18.32 -1.32 -19.61
CA LEU A 58 -17.98 0.10 -19.49
C LEU A 58 -17.78 0.75 -20.86
N THR A 59 -18.18 2.00 -20.99
CA THR A 59 -17.84 2.86 -22.14
C THR A 59 -16.37 3.30 -22.05
N VAL A 60 -15.80 3.79 -23.17
CA VAL A 60 -14.42 4.31 -23.20
C VAL A 60 -14.22 5.41 -22.16
N GLY A 61 -15.19 6.33 -22.03
CA GLY A 61 -15.14 7.42 -21.04
C GLY A 61 -15.14 6.90 -19.60
N GLU A 62 -15.98 5.90 -19.27
CA GLU A 62 -16.00 5.28 -17.93
C GLU A 62 -14.69 4.54 -17.61
N VAL A 63 -14.09 3.86 -18.60
CA VAL A 63 -12.78 3.23 -18.44
C VAL A 63 -11.70 4.29 -18.23
N ALA A 64 -11.70 5.36 -19.03
CA ALA A 64 -10.71 6.43 -18.92
C ALA A 64 -10.80 7.16 -17.58
N ALA A 65 -12.00 7.39 -17.06
CA ALA A 65 -12.20 8.02 -15.73
C ALA A 65 -11.65 7.21 -14.57
N GLN A 66 -11.52 5.87 -14.73
CA GLN A 66 -11.02 4.96 -13.72
C GLN A 66 -9.56 4.53 -13.97
N THR A 67 -9.00 4.85 -15.16
CA THR A 67 -7.63 4.48 -15.51
C THR A 67 -6.65 5.54 -15.00
N PRO A 68 -5.73 5.23 -14.08
CA PRO A 68 -4.74 6.17 -13.61
C PRO A 68 -3.92 6.76 -14.78
N ARG A 69 -3.80 8.09 -14.82
CA ARG A 69 -3.02 8.83 -15.85
C ARG A 69 -3.39 8.50 -17.31
N GLY A 70 -4.54 7.86 -17.53
CA GLY A 70 -5.00 7.49 -18.87
C GLY A 70 -5.74 8.65 -19.56
N SER A 71 -5.23 9.13 -20.70
CA SER A 71 -6.06 9.97 -21.58
C SER A 71 -7.11 9.11 -22.29
N GLU A 72 -8.29 9.67 -22.58
CA GLU A 72 -9.34 8.95 -23.31
C GLU A 72 -8.84 8.40 -24.65
N ILE A 73 -8.01 9.15 -25.37
CA ILE A 73 -7.38 8.71 -26.63
C ILE A 73 -6.47 7.50 -26.40
N GLY A 74 -5.65 7.53 -25.35
CA GLY A 74 -4.78 6.43 -24.99
C GLY A 74 -5.55 5.17 -24.60
N VAL A 75 -6.58 5.33 -23.77
CA VAL A 75 -7.47 4.23 -23.37
C VAL A 75 -8.20 3.65 -24.57
N ARG A 76 -8.71 4.48 -25.49
CA ARG A 76 -9.36 4.02 -26.74
C ARG A 76 -8.42 3.16 -27.58
N ARG A 77 -7.14 3.56 -27.73
CA ARG A 77 -6.13 2.78 -28.46
C ARG A 77 -5.82 1.45 -27.78
N SER A 78 -5.70 1.46 -26.45
CA SER A 78 -5.49 0.25 -25.67
C SER A 78 -6.68 -0.70 -25.81
N LEU A 79 -7.92 -0.22 -25.66
CA LEU A 79 -9.12 -1.02 -25.82
C LEU A 79 -9.22 -1.64 -27.23
N ALA A 80 -8.93 -0.87 -28.29
CA ALA A 80 -8.96 -1.38 -29.66
C ALA A 80 -8.01 -2.57 -29.83
N ARG A 81 -6.76 -2.45 -29.34
CA ARG A 81 -5.77 -3.53 -29.39
C ARG A 81 -6.20 -4.74 -28.55
N LEU A 82 -6.73 -4.51 -27.35
CA LEU A 82 -7.18 -5.61 -26.48
C LEU A 82 -8.40 -6.36 -27.04
N VAL A 83 -9.25 -5.66 -27.80
CA VAL A 83 -10.35 -6.27 -28.54
C VAL A 83 -9.81 -7.13 -29.68
N GLU A 84 -8.84 -6.63 -30.45
CA GLU A 84 -8.16 -7.42 -31.51
C GLU A 84 -7.52 -8.69 -30.97
N GLN A 85 -6.98 -8.64 -29.74
CA GLN A 85 -6.40 -9.81 -29.06
C GLN A 85 -7.47 -10.72 -28.43
N GLY A 86 -8.75 -10.33 -28.42
CA GLY A 86 -9.85 -11.13 -27.89
C GLY A 86 -9.98 -11.15 -26.36
N ILE A 87 -9.07 -10.50 -25.61
CA ILE A 87 -9.13 -10.43 -24.14
C ILE A 87 -10.19 -9.44 -23.66
N VAL A 88 -10.61 -8.50 -24.49
CA VAL A 88 -11.73 -7.58 -24.26
C VAL A 88 -12.80 -7.84 -25.29
N ARG A 89 -14.05 -7.96 -24.85
CA ARG A 89 -15.24 -7.98 -25.72
C ARG A 89 -15.78 -6.58 -25.84
N ALA A 90 -16.18 -6.20 -27.04
CA ALA A 90 -16.85 -4.94 -27.32
C ALA A 90 -18.24 -5.23 -27.89
N THR A 91 -19.26 -4.57 -27.32
CA THR A 91 -20.66 -4.74 -27.71
C THR A 91 -21.32 -3.39 -27.91
N GLU A 92 -22.15 -3.26 -28.93
CA GLU A 92 -22.97 -2.06 -29.13
C GLU A 92 -24.19 -2.10 -28.19
N MET A 93 -24.33 -1.09 -27.34
CA MET A 93 -25.48 -0.91 -26.45
C MET A 93 -26.13 0.45 -26.75
N GLY A 94 -27.18 0.44 -27.54
CA GLY A 94 -27.83 1.67 -28.03
C GLY A 94 -26.88 2.46 -28.91
N ARG A 95 -26.52 3.68 -28.49
CA ARG A 95 -25.56 4.55 -29.21
C ARG A 95 -24.13 4.43 -28.73
N ASN A 96 -23.88 3.61 -27.71
CA ASN A 96 -22.58 3.48 -27.06
C ASN A 96 -21.95 2.11 -27.37
N ARG A 97 -20.66 2.12 -27.57
CA ARG A 97 -19.85 0.92 -27.58
C ARG A 97 -19.30 0.70 -26.17
N VAL A 98 -19.60 -0.45 -25.57
CA VAL A 98 -19.16 -0.83 -24.24
C VAL A 98 -18.16 -1.98 -24.31
N HIS A 99 -17.31 -2.08 -23.28
CA HIS A 99 -16.19 -3.02 -23.22
C HIS A 99 -16.26 -3.76 -21.90
N GLU A 100 -15.94 -5.06 -21.97
CA GLU A 100 -15.84 -5.93 -20.79
C GLU A 100 -14.67 -6.91 -20.93
N LEU A 101 -14.14 -7.39 -19.81
CA LEU A 101 -13.13 -8.44 -19.81
C LEU A 101 -13.75 -9.74 -20.33
N ASN A 102 -13.15 -10.33 -21.35
CA ASN A 102 -13.48 -11.69 -21.75
C ASN A 102 -12.90 -12.69 -20.74
N ARG A 103 -13.72 -13.12 -19.78
CA ARG A 103 -13.28 -14.00 -18.70
C ARG A 103 -12.94 -15.42 -19.16
N ASP A 104 -13.36 -15.81 -20.36
CA ASP A 104 -13.03 -17.12 -20.97
C ASP A 104 -11.67 -17.10 -21.67
N HIS A 105 -11.07 -15.91 -21.85
CA HIS A 105 -9.77 -15.77 -22.49
C HIS A 105 -8.66 -16.34 -21.59
N VAL A 106 -7.70 -17.07 -22.19
CA VAL A 106 -6.58 -17.70 -21.45
C VAL A 106 -5.77 -16.72 -20.61
N ALA A 107 -5.68 -15.45 -20.98
CA ALA A 107 -5.00 -14.40 -20.23
C ALA A 107 -5.89 -13.65 -19.23
N ALA A 108 -7.19 -13.97 -19.11
CA ALA A 108 -8.07 -13.30 -18.16
C ALA A 108 -7.59 -13.39 -16.70
N PRO A 109 -7.02 -14.51 -16.21
CA PRO A 109 -6.45 -14.58 -14.87
C PRO A 109 -5.35 -13.56 -14.61
N VAL A 110 -4.55 -13.20 -15.65
CA VAL A 110 -3.51 -12.16 -15.54
C VAL A 110 -4.15 -10.78 -15.31
N ALA A 111 -5.21 -10.45 -16.05
CA ALA A 111 -5.95 -9.21 -15.86
C ALA A 111 -6.52 -9.09 -14.43
N VAL A 112 -7.06 -10.19 -13.90
CA VAL A 112 -7.57 -10.25 -12.51
C VAL A 112 -6.42 -10.10 -11.51
N ALA A 113 -5.26 -10.72 -11.75
CA ALA A 113 -4.08 -10.57 -10.91
C ALA A 113 -3.57 -9.11 -10.89
N LEU A 114 -3.52 -8.43 -12.05
CA LEU A 114 -3.17 -7.01 -12.14
C LEU A 114 -4.12 -6.14 -11.29
N ALA A 115 -5.41 -6.41 -11.37
CA ALA A 115 -6.42 -5.71 -10.56
C ALA A 115 -6.23 -5.94 -9.05
N GLY A 116 -5.67 -7.08 -8.66
CA GLY A 116 -5.42 -7.47 -7.26
C GLY A 116 -4.12 -6.97 -6.65
N LEU A 117 -3.21 -6.31 -7.39
CA LEU A 117 -1.87 -5.96 -6.90
C LEU A 117 -1.87 -5.11 -5.63
N ARG A 118 -2.75 -4.11 -5.54
CA ARG A 118 -2.89 -3.28 -4.33
C ARG A 118 -3.40 -4.09 -3.14
N LEU A 119 -4.40 -4.94 -3.35
CA LEU A 119 -4.91 -5.83 -2.31
C LEU A 119 -3.83 -6.81 -1.83
N ALA A 120 -3.00 -7.33 -2.73
CA ALA A 120 -1.89 -8.21 -2.40
C ALA A 120 -0.87 -7.53 -1.48
N LEU A 121 -0.61 -6.22 -1.65
CA LEU A 121 0.24 -5.46 -0.74
C LEU A 121 -0.36 -5.41 0.68
N TRP A 122 -1.65 -5.11 0.81
CA TRP A 122 -2.32 -5.10 2.12
C TRP A 122 -2.33 -6.47 2.78
N GLN A 123 -2.47 -7.54 2.01
CA GLN A 123 -2.39 -8.91 2.51
C GLN A 123 -0.99 -9.24 3.03
N ARG A 124 0.07 -8.76 2.38
CA ARG A 124 1.45 -8.92 2.85
C ARG A 124 1.68 -8.20 4.18
N PHE A 125 1.18 -6.98 4.35
CA PHE A 125 1.22 -6.27 5.64
C PHE A 125 0.51 -7.07 6.73
N ARG A 126 -0.71 -7.54 6.48
CA ARG A 126 -1.45 -8.37 7.45
C ARG A 126 -0.68 -9.64 7.80
N GLY A 127 -0.11 -10.32 6.81
CA GLY A 127 0.70 -11.52 7.02
C GLY A 127 1.93 -11.25 7.88
N ALA A 128 2.68 -10.19 7.58
CA ALA A 128 3.87 -9.81 8.36
C ALA A 128 3.50 -9.49 9.81
N LEU A 129 2.50 -8.61 10.03
CA LEU A 129 2.11 -8.17 11.37
C LEU A 129 1.44 -9.26 12.21
N SER A 130 0.79 -10.24 11.58
CA SER A 130 0.15 -11.36 12.29
C SER A 130 1.14 -12.24 13.06
N GLY A 131 2.37 -12.32 12.59
CA GLY A 131 3.46 -13.06 13.22
C GLY A 131 4.17 -12.32 14.36
N TRP A 132 3.84 -11.05 14.60
CA TRP A 132 4.51 -10.25 15.62
C TRP A 132 4.21 -10.71 17.05
N ASN A 133 5.22 -10.58 17.91
CA ASN A 133 5.11 -10.79 19.35
C ASN A 133 6.10 -9.86 20.06
N PRO A 134 5.69 -8.77 20.69
CA PRO A 134 4.28 -8.37 20.90
C PRO A 134 3.59 -7.95 19.61
N ARG A 135 2.27 -8.17 19.54
CA ARG A 135 1.43 -7.74 18.42
C ARG A 135 1.08 -6.25 18.53
N PRO A 136 0.88 -5.57 17.40
CA PRO A 136 0.27 -4.25 17.41
C PRO A 136 -1.12 -4.29 18.08
N VAL A 137 -1.41 -3.28 18.89
CA VAL A 137 -2.78 -3.02 19.37
C VAL A 137 -3.67 -2.60 18.19
N TYR A 138 -3.09 -1.79 17.31
CA TYR A 138 -3.70 -1.38 16.06
C TYR A 138 -2.61 -1.07 15.04
N ALA A 139 -2.85 -1.34 13.78
CA ALA A 139 -2.01 -0.88 12.67
C ALA A 139 -2.83 -0.63 11.42
N CYS A 140 -2.51 0.45 10.72
CA CYS A 140 -3.12 0.78 9.44
C CYS A 140 -2.11 1.41 8.49
N VAL A 141 -2.34 1.21 7.19
CA VAL A 141 -1.69 1.99 6.13
C VAL A 141 -2.60 3.17 5.81
N PHE A 142 -2.03 4.35 5.61
CA PHE A 142 -2.80 5.57 5.31
C PHE A 142 -2.06 6.44 4.28
N GLY A 143 -2.53 7.66 4.06
CA GLY A 143 -1.87 8.60 3.16
C GLY A 143 -2.07 8.28 1.68
N SER A 144 -1.11 8.68 0.83
CA SER A 144 -1.18 8.59 -0.62
C SER A 144 -1.30 7.16 -1.15
N ALA A 145 -0.68 6.19 -0.47
CA ALA A 145 -0.73 4.78 -0.84
C ALA A 145 -2.16 4.21 -0.83
N THR A 146 -2.98 4.64 0.13
CA THR A 146 -4.38 4.18 0.27
C THR A 146 -5.33 4.93 -0.64
N ARG A 147 -5.14 6.24 -0.81
CA ARG A 147 -5.93 7.06 -1.74
C ARG A 147 -5.66 6.72 -3.20
N GLY A 148 -4.46 6.19 -3.51
CA GLY A 148 -4.04 5.91 -4.87
C GLY A 148 -3.68 7.18 -5.64
N ASP A 149 -3.24 8.23 -4.95
CA ASP A 149 -2.73 9.48 -5.52
C ASP A 149 -1.20 9.62 -5.38
N GLY A 150 -0.54 8.64 -4.73
CA GLY A 150 0.91 8.54 -4.62
C GLY A 150 1.57 8.13 -5.94
N ASP A 151 2.76 8.66 -6.19
CA ASP A 151 3.61 8.29 -7.32
C ASP A 151 4.70 7.27 -6.93
N ALA A 152 5.63 7.01 -7.85
CA ALA A 152 6.74 6.10 -7.61
C ALA A 152 7.74 6.60 -6.54
N GLN A 153 7.73 7.89 -6.18
CA GLN A 153 8.60 8.46 -5.15
C GLN A 153 7.89 8.65 -3.81
N SER A 154 6.60 8.30 -3.73
CA SER A 154 5.82 8.43 -2.52
C SER A 154 6.16 7.34 -1.51
N ASP A 155 6.31 7.74 -0.25
CA ASP A 155 6.46 6.81 0.87
C ASP A 155 5.17 6.04 1.14
N ILE A 156 5.30 4.91 1.80
CA ILE A 156 4.17 4.17 2.35
C ILE A 156 4.03 4.53 3.82
N ASP A 157 2.97 5.26 4.16
CA ASP A 157 2.72 5.70 5.53
C ASP A 157 1.99 4.60 6.32
N VAL A 158 2.57 4.19 7.45
CA VAL A 158 1.99 3.19 8.35
C VAL A 158 1.91 3.74 9.76
N LEU A 159 0.74 3.65 10.37
CA LEU A 159 0.58 3.81 11.82
C LEU A 159 0.76 2.46 12.49
N LEU A 160 1.63 2.41 13.49
CA LEU A 160 1.82 1.26 14.39
C LEU A 160 1.52 1.70 15.82
N VAL A 161 0.47 1.13 16.40
CA VAL A 161 0.09 1.37 17.79
C VAL A 161 0.51 0.19 18.63
N ARG A 162 1.46 0.39 19.52
CA ARG A 162 1.93 -0.62 20.49
C ARG A 162 1.20 -0.53 21.82
N ALA A 163 1.27 -1.57 22.62
CA ALA A 163 0.97 -1.46 24.04
C ALA A 163 1.93 -0.46 24.71
N PRO A 164 1.51 0.24 25.79
CA PRO A 164 2.39 1.13 26.52
C PRO A 164 3.59 0.36 27.10
N VAL A 165 4.69 1.04 27.36
CA VAL A 165 5.81 0.46 28.11
C VAL A 165 5.63 0.68 29.61
N ALA A 166 6.31 -0.13 30.45
CA ALA A 166 6.27 0.03 31.89
C ALA A 166 6.73 1.44 32.29
N GLY A 167 5.92 2.14 33.09
CA GLY A 167 6.16 3.50 33.51
C GLY A 167 5.66 4.60 32.55
N GLU A 168 5.18 4.26 31.37
CA GLU A 168 4.52 5.22 30.47
C GLU A 168 3.17 5.64 31.07
N THR A 169 2.94 6.94 31.13
CA THR A 169 1.69 7.50 31.69
C THR A 169 0.75 7.91 30.57
N ASP A 170 -0.54 7.70 30.78
CA ASP A 170 -1.57 8.16 29.85
C ASP A 170 -1.64 9.71 29.88
N PRO A 171 -1.38 10.40 28.76
CA PRO A 171 -1.39 11.86 28.70
C PRO A 171 -2.76 12.45 29.07
N ARG A 172 -3.83 11.68 28.96
CA ARG A 172 -5.18 12.09 29.36
C ARG A 172 -5.33 12.25 30.88
N HIS A 173 -4.52 11.55 31.68
CA HIS A 173 -4.49 11.67 33.13
C HIS A 173 -3.89 13.00 33.59
N GLN A 174 -3.07 13.66 32.79
CA GLN A 174 -2.45 14.95 33.14
C GLN A 174 -3.40 16.14 32.96
N SER A 175 -4.47 15.97 32.16
CA SER A 175 -5.35 17.07 31.77
C SER A 175 -6.70 17.10 32.48
N ARG A 176 -7.05 16.11 33.30
CA ARG A 176 -8.36 16.03 33.97
C ARG A 176 -8.23 15.51 35.40
N GLY A 177 -8.95 16.15 36.32
CA GLY A 177 -9.10 15.64 37.67
C GLY A 177 -9.72 14.24 37.69
N LEU A 178 -9.48 13.51 38.78
CA LEU A 178 -9.79 12.09 39.00
C LEU A 178 -11.25 11.64 38.65
N ASP A 179 -12.19 12.58 38.62
CA ASP A 179 -13.63 12.27 38.47
C ASP A 179 -14.07 11.98 37.03
N ALA A 180 -13.24 12.27 36.01
CA ALA A 180 -13.58 12.03 34.59
C ALA A 180 -13.17 10.62 34.10
N LEU A 181 -12.54 9.81 34.94
CA LEU A 181 -11.87 8.56 34.53
C LEU A 181 -12.78 7.34 34.53
N ALA A 182 -13.93 7.39 35.18
CA ALA A 182 -14.80 6.21 35.36
C ALA A 182 -15.44 5.69 34.06
N GLY A 183 -15.55 6.53 33.03
CA GLY A 183 -16.19 6.17 31.75
C GLY A 183 -15.23 5.72 30.64
N TYR A 184 -13.92 5.93 30.77
CA TYR A 184 -12.94 5.71 29.67
C TYR A 184 -11.94 4.58 29.96
N ALA A 185 -11.91 4.04 31.16
CA ALA A 185 -10.93 3.03 31.56
C ALA A 185 -11.07 1.67 30.87
N SER A 186 -12.13 1.43 30.10
CA SER A 186 -12.44 0.11 29.55
C SER A 186 -12.00 -0.10 28.09
N GLU A 187 -11.57 0.95 27.36
CA GLU A 187 -11.41 0.83 25.91
C GLU A 187 -10.06 0.23 25.45
N PHE A 188 -8.98 0.36 26.26
CA PHE A 188 -7.68 -0.26 25.94
C PHE A 188 -6.90 -0.62 27.22
N VAL A 189 -7.26 -1.71 27.85
CA VAL A 189 -6.39 -2.32 28.89
C VAL A 189 -5.34 -3.17 28.19
N ALA A 190 -4.33 -2.53 27.62
CA ALA A 190 -3.16 -3.24 27.12
C ALA A 190 -2.18 -3.48 28.27
N VAL A 191 -1.78 -4.73 28.47
CA VAL A 191 -0.71 -5.06 29.42
C VAL A 191 0.58 -4.37 28.97
N PRO A 192 1.24 -3.56 29.84
CA PRO A 192 2.46 -2.87 29.47
C PRO A 192 3.56 -3.83 28.98
N LEU A 193 4.31 -3.39 27.99
CA LEU A 193 5.46 -4.13 27.49
C LEU A 193 6.59 -4.08 28.51
N THR A 194 7.22 -5.22 28.71
CA THR A 194 8.52 -5.31 29.41
C THR A 194 9.62 -4.73 28.48
N GLU A 195 10.77 -4.35 29.05
CA GLU A 195 11.92 -3.87 28.26
C GLU A 195 12.33 -4.85 27.13
N ARG A 196 12.31 -6.15 27.43
CA ARG A 196 12.61 -7.19 26.44
C ARG A 196 11.58 -7.18 25.29
N GLN A 197 10.32 -6.98 25.59
CA GLN A 197 9.27 -6.91 24.57
C GLN A 197 9.36 -5.61 23.77
N ALA A 198 9.72 -4.48 24.39
CA ALA A 198 9.97 -3.22 23.68
C ALA A 198 11.16 -3.37 22.71
N ALA A 199 12.29 -3.90 23.16
CA ALA A 199 13.44 -4.16 22.28
C ALA A 199 13.13 -5.16 21.13
N LYS A 200 12.18 -6.08 21.35
CA LYS A 200 11.74 -6.98 20.28
C LYS A 200 10.80 -6.26 19.29
N TRP A 201 9.97 -5.36 19.79
CA TRP A 201 9.14 -4.49 18.95
C TRP A 201 9.98 -3.66 17.99
N ASP A 202 11.04 -2.99 18.50
CA ASP A 202 11.93 -2.17 17.67
C ASP A 202 12.55 -2.97 16.52
N ARG A 203 12.97 -4.22 16.80
CA ARG A 203 13.50 -5.11 15.75
C ARG A 203 12.45 -5.47 14.72
N GLN A 204 11.22 -5.78 15.16
CA GLN A 204 10.10 -6.09 14.25
C GLN A 204 9.75 -4.90 13.34
N VAL A 205 9.84 -3.67 13.86
CA VAL A 205 9.67 -2.45 13.06
C VAL A 205 10.78 -2.34 12.00
N GLY A 206 12.04 -2.59 12.38
CA GLY A 206 13.16 -2.62 11.42
C GLY A 206 12.98 -3.68 10.33
N GLU A 207 12.61 -4.90 10.72
CA GLU A 207 12.31 -5.99 9.77
C GLU A 207 11.16 -5.63 8.81
N LEU A 208 10.15 -4.89 9.27
CA LEU A 208 9.05 -4.43 8.43
C LEU A 208 9.53 -3.43 7.36
N HIS A 209 10.46 -2.52 7.72
CA HIS A 209 11.09 -1.63 6.74
C HIS A 209 11.74 -2.42 5.61
N ASP A 210 12.56 -3.42 5.95
CA ASP A 210 13.27 -4.25 4.96
C ASP A 210 12.29 -5.04 4.08
N LEU A 211 11.24 -5.60 4.68
CA LEU A 211 10.20 -6.32 3.97
C LEU A 211 9.45 -5.43 2.97
N VAL A 212 8.99 -4.25 3.40
CA VAL A 212 8.23 -3.33 2.54
C VAL A 212 9.10 -2.84 1.39
N GLN A 213 10.34 -2.48 1.68
CA GLN A 213 11.30 -2.11 0.65
C GLN A 213 11.54 -3.26 -0.34
N GLY A 214 11.65 -4.50 0.14
CA GLY A 214 11.77 -5.68 -0.71
C GLY A 214 10.54 -5.97 -1.57
N TRP A 215 9.33 -5.62 -1.09
CA TRP A 215 8.09 -5.85 -1.84
C TRP A 215 7.81 -4.79 -2.90
N THR A 216 8.17 -3.53 -2.62
CA THR A 216 7.73 -2.37 -3.40
C THR A 216 8.86 -1.48 -3.89
N GLY A 217 10.03 -1.54 -3.24
CA GLY A 217 11.11 -0.58 -3.41
C GLY A 217 10.84 0.78 -2.77
N ASN A 218 9.60 1.07 -2.35
CA ASN A 218 9.26 2.33 -1.70
C ASN A 218 9.77 2.35 -0.25
N HIS A 219 10.04 3.55 0.24
CA HIS A 219 10.39 3.76 1.64
C HIS A 219 9.14 3.60 2.51
N LEU A 220 9.32 3.00 3.70
CA LEU A 220 8.26 2.90 4.71
C LEU A 220 8.40 4.05 5.70
N GLN A 221 7.40 4.92 5.80
CA GLN A 221 7.29 5.93 6.82
C GLN A 221 6.44 5.40 7.98
N VAL A 222 7.06 5.16 9.13
CA VAL A 222 6.36 4.63 10.31
C VAL A 222 6.02 5.78 11.26
N VAL A 223 4.74 5.94 11.56
CA VAL A 223 4.24 6.71 12.70
C VAL A 223 3.99 5.73 13.83
N GLU A 224 4.87 5.74 14.83
CA GLU A 224 4.75 4.87 15.99
C GLU A 224 4.18 5.64 17.18
N MET A 225 3.25 5.02 17.91
CA MET A 225 2.74 5.55 19.15
C MET A 225 2.23 4.45 20.09
N SER A 226 2.12 4.77 21.37
CA SER A 226 1.48 3.87 22.32
C SER A 226 -0.04 3.95 22.23
N ALA A 227 -0.73 2.94 22.78
CA ALA A 227 -2.19 2.94 22.88
C ALA A 227 -2.73 4.19 23.63
N TYR A 228 -1.97 4.71 24.60
CA TYR A 228 -2.34 5.93 25.31
C TYR A 228 -2.28 7.17 24.40
N GLN A 229 -1.20 7.34 23.65
CA GLN A 229 -1.04 8.44 22.70
C GLN A 229 -2.11 8.36 21.60
N TRP A 230 -2.33 7.17 21.05
CA TRP A 230 -3.38 6.96 20.05
C TRP A 230 -4.78 7.29 20.59
N GLY A 231 -5.07 6.88 21.84
CA GLY A 231 -6.31 7.25 22.54
C GLY A 231 -6.49 8.76 22.67
N ASP A 232 -5.43 9.52 22.95
CA ASP A 232 -5.45 10.98 23.01
C ASP A 232 -5.70 11.61 21.63
N HIS A 233 -5.02 11.13 20.57
CA HIS A 233 -5.27 11.58 19.20
C HIS A 233 -6.72 11.38 18.76
N ARG A 234 -7.31 10.24 19.10
CA ARG A 234 -8.73 9.94 18.83
C ARG A 234 -9.66 10.88 19.62
N HIS A 235 -9.39 11.06 20.90
CA HIS A 235 -10.22 11.91 21.76
C HIS A 235 -10.22 13.36 21.28
N ARG A 236 -9.06 13.92 20.96
CA ARG A 236 -8.90 15.30 20.48
C ARG A 236 -9.28 15.48 19.02
N ARG A 237 -9.56 14.42 18.28
CA ARG A 237 -9.82 14.44 16.84
C ARG A 237 -8.77 15.21 16.06
N THR A 238 -7.49 14.88 16.34
CA THR A 238 -6.36 15.55 15.68
C THR A 238 -6.41 15.41 14.16
N PRO A 239 -5.68 16.26 13.39
CA PRO A 239 -5.60 16.13 11.94
C PRO A 239 -5.18 14.72 11.48
N LEU A 240 -4.18 14.11 12.13
CA LEU A 240 -3.75 12.75 11.86
C LEU A 240 -4.89 11.73 12.04
N PHE A 241 -5.67 11.83 13.13
CA PHE A 241 -6.83 10.96 13.33
C PHE A 241 -7.88 11.17 12.23
N GLY A 242 -8.12 12.42 11.82
CA GLY A 242 -9.05 12.75 10.74
C GLY A 242 -8.61 12.14 9.40
N GLU A 243 -7.33 12.16 9.08
CA GLU A 243 -6.76 11.57 7.89
C GLU A 243 -6.89 10.04 7.90
N ILE A 244 -6.46 9.40 8.99
CA ILE A 244 -6.58 7.95 9.18
C ILE A 244 -8.04 7.49 9.11
N SER A 245 -8.96 8.20 9.77
CA SER A 245 -10.39 7.83 9.76
C SER A 245 -11.05 7.90 8.38
N ARG A 246 -10.48 8.68 7.45
CA ARG A 246 -11.00 8.86 6.10
C ARG A 246 -10.52 7.78 5.14
N ASP A 247 -9.24 7.50 5.15
CA ASP A 247 -8.59 6.81 4.03
C ASP A 247 -7.81 5.56 4.44
N ALA A 248 -7.66 5.27 5.75
CA ALA A 248 -6.80 4.19 6.19
C ALA A 248 -7.34 2.79 5.82
N VAL A 249 -6.41 1.89 5.57
CA VAL A 249 -6.65 0.45 5.43
C VAL A 249 -6.07 -0.27 6.64
N ASP A 250 -6.93 -0.90 7.43
CA ASP A 250 -6.53 -1.66 8.60
C ASP A 250 -5.73 -2.91 8.21
N VAL A 251 -4.56 -3.08 8.85
CA VAL A 251 -3.66 -4.21 8.59
C VAL A 251 -3.38 -5.06 9.84
N ALA A 252 -3.63 -4.56 11.06
CA ALA A 252 -3.63 -5.34 12.28
C ALA A 252 -4.47 -4.68 13.38
N GLY A 253 -4.96 -5.50 14.34
CA GLY A 253 -5.85 -5.06 15.40
C GLY A 253 -7.27 -4.82 14.91
N GLU A 254 -8.19 -4.57 15.84
CA GLU A 254 -9.54 -4.15 15.49
C GLU A 254 -9.57 -2.63 15.37
N ALA A 255 -10.06 -2.15 14.24
CA ALA A 255 -10.42 -0.76 14.11
C ALA A 255 -11.44 -0.43 15.22
N SER A 256 -11.35 0.78 15.75
CA SER A 256 -12.30 1.35 16.68
C SER A 256 -13.75 0.97 16.39
N PRO A 257 -14.61 0.78 17.41
CA PRO A 257 -16.04 0.45 17.25
C PRO A 257 -16.87 1.43 16.39
N ALA A 258 -16.29 2.50 15.89
CA ALA A 258 -16.93 3.38 14.91
C ALA A 258 -16.82 2.91 13.44
N GLY A 259 -16.11 1.79 13.16
CA GLY A 259 -15.74 1.35 11.80
C GLY A 259 -16.38 0.06 11.28
N SER A 260 -17.31 -0.58 11.98
CA SER A 260 -17.92 -1.83 11.50
C SER A 260 -18.87 -1.69 10.28
N ALA A 261 -18.90 -0.55 9.61
CA ALA A 261 -19.84 -0.28 8.50
C ALA A 261 -19.18 -0.18 7.10
N ARG A 262 -17.91 -0.58 6.91
CA ARG A 262 -17.28 -0.53 5.58
C ARG A 262 -16.51 -1.78 5.18
N THR A 263 -17.06 -2.97 5.50
CA THR A 263 -16.68 -4.21 4.82
C THR A 263 -17.80 -4.51 3.81
N GLY A 264 -17.61 -4.16 2.57
CA GLY A 264 -18.53 -4.53 1.52
C GLY A 264 -18.78 -3.43 0.49
N ALA A 265 -18.35 -3.70 -0.71
CA ALA A 265 -18.81 -3.11 -1.97
C ALA A 265 -18.47 -1.63 -2.20
N ARG A 266 -17.37 -1.39 -2.88
CA ARG A 266 -17.46 -0.69 -4.19
C ARG A 266 -16.28 -1.07 -5.06
#